data_d004c54365c1d35f886fcc17be0c92f0
#
_entry.id   d004c54365c1d35f886fcc17be0c92f0
#
_cell.length_a   1.000
_cell.length_b   1.000
_cell.length_c   1.000
_cell.angle_alpha   90.00
_cell.angle_beta   90.00
_cell.angle_gamma   90.00
#
_symmetry.space_group_name_H-M   'P 1'
#
loop_
_entity.id
_entity.type
_entity.pdbx_description
1 polymer ?
#
loop_
_entity_poly.entity_id
_entity_poly.type
_entity_poly.pdbx_seq_one_letter_code
_entity_poly.pdbx_strand_id
1 'polypeptide(L)'
;MQHKRTIAGIALAAAAIVTLAGCSATSSASTTKDDTNWKTATSAEASGGMDALVKAAQAEGQLNVIALPPSWANYGKIIDGFTKKYDIKVNSANPNGSSADEVAAVKSQKGQSTAPDVLDLGNAVLQENLDLLTDYKVANWSDIPDTLKEQDGAWTRDYTGLMSIGYDSSKITDAPKDLTDLLGSEYKGKVSIAGDPTQANQAASAVYLAALENGGSADDITKGVDYFGKLKQAGNFQNVLPTQATVASGETPVVIQWSYNNLAWGPAAGASGNKDWKTVVPEGQALGSYYSQAINKDAPHPAAARLWQEYIASPEAQNLYLQAGAFPSTLAALEESGKVDQDALDAAGGAPKDYVELTDAQVADAAKVLSAKWSSTMGS
;
A
#
# COMPACT_ATOMS: atom_id res chain seq x y z
N MET A 1 -60.43 35.18 40.88
CA MET A 1 -61.00 34.72 42.18
C MET A 1 -59.96 33.77 42.77
N GLN A 2 -59.22 34.28 43.68
CA GLN A 2 -59.25 34.07 45.15
C GLN A 2 -58.79 32.67 45.53
N HIS A 3 -57.67 32.65 46.13
CA HIS A 3 -57.30 32.60 47.55
C HIS A 3 -57.04 31.16 48.01
N LYS A 4 -56.14 30.72 48.86
CA LYS A 4 -55.24 31.27 49.91
C LYS A 4 -54.35 30.10 50.33
N ARG A 5 -53.05 30.23 50.61
CA ARG A 5 -52.36 30.30 51.91
C ARG A 5 -52.75 29.17 52.89
N THR A 6 -51.84 28.43 53.52
CA THR A 6 -51.02 28.79 54.67
C THR A 6 -50.15 27.61 55.13
N ILE A 7 -48.84 27.76 55.37
CA ILE A 7 -48.05 27.87 56.61
C ILE A 7 -47.79 26.57 57.39
N ALA A 8 -46.56 26.17 57.45
CA ALA A 8 -45.57 26.00 58.51
C ALA A 8 -45.79 24.89 59.57
N GLY A 9 -44.69 24.21 59.87
CA GLY A 9 -44.48 23.38 61.06
C GLY A 9 -43.04 22.86 61.12
N ILE A 10 -42.20 23.57 61.91
CA ILE A 10 -40.85 23.18 62.30
C ILE A 10 -40.94 22.18 63.46
N ALA A 11 -40.19 21.10 63.43
CA ALA A 11 -39.76 20.37 64.62
C ALA A 11 -38.37 19.80 64.47
N LEU A 12 -37.43 20.37 65.25
CA LEU A 12 -36.11 19.84 65.56
C LEU A 12 -36.25 18.62 66.50
N ALA A 13 -35.47 17.58 66.26
CA ALA A 13 -34.99 16.69 67.32
C ALA A 13 -33.64 16.06 66.91
N ALA A 14 -32.75 16.08 67.90
CA ALA A 14 -31.30 15.84 67.76
C ALA A 14 -30.88 14.37 67.87
N ALA A 15 -29.72 14.12 67.27
CA ALA A 15 -28.58 13.28 67.66
C ALA A 15 -28.75 11.81 68.03
N ALA A 16 -28.08 10.94 67.27
CA ALA A 16 -27.23 9.88 67.83
C ALA A 16 -26.13 9.46 66.77
N ILE A 17 -24.89 9.67 67.17
CA ILE A 17 -23.67 9.23 66.45
C ILE A 17 -23.49 7.74 66.72
N VAL A 18 -23.43 6.91 65.68
CA VAL A 18 -22.85 5.56 65.74
C VAL A 18 -21.84 5.44 64.61
N THR A 19 -20.59 5.48 65.01
CA THR A 19 -19.43 5.14 64.15
C THR A 19 -19.38 3.63 63.93
N LEU A 20 -19.63 3.17 62.71
CA LEU A 20 -19.19 1.87 62.21
C LEU A 20 -18.21 2.10 61.04
N ALA A 21 -16.93 1.80 61.31
CA ALA A 21 -15.93 1.64 60.29
C ALA A 21 -16.26 0.41 59.41
N GLY A 22 -16.79 0.67 58.23
CA GLY A 22 -16.91 -0.32 57.16
C GLY A 22 -15.98 0.04 56.02
N CYS A 23 -14.92 -0.72 55.83
CA CYS A 23 -14.09 -0.68 54.63
C CYS A 23 -14.96 -1.09 53.43
N SER A 24 -15.55 -0.13 52.76
CA SER A 24 -16.04 -0.31 51.41
C SER A 24 -14.93 0.06 50.45
N ALA A 25 -14.33 -0.96 49.82
CA ALA A 25 -13.53 -0.76 48.63
C ALA A 25 -14.39 -0.08 47.57
N THR A 26 -14.27 1.22 47.45
CA THR A 26 -14.78 1.97 46.30
C THR A 26 -13.95 1.53 45.10
N SER A 27 -14.48 0.62 44.33
CA SER A 27 -14.06 0.45 42.95
C SER A 27 -14.40 1.79 42.26
N SER A 28 -13.42 2.65 42.18
CA SER A 28 -13.45 3.79 41.28
C SER A 28 -13.56 3.22 39.87
N ALA A 29 -14.78 3.15 39.35
CA ALA A 29 -14.96 3.10 37.92
C ALA A 29 -14.40 4.40 37.37
N SER A 30 -13.13 4.35 36.97
CA SER A 30 -12.51 5.40 36.19
C SER A 30 -13.27 5.44 34.86
N THR A 31 -14.23 6.31 34.76
CA THR A 31 -14.72 6.79 33.47
C THR A 31 -13.62 7.68 32.92
N THR A 32 -12.57 7.03 32.39
CA THR A 32 -11.64 7.74 31.51
C THR A 32 -12.47 8.20 30.32
N LYS A 33 -12.78 9.50 30.27
CA LYS A 33 -13.03 10.15 28.99
C LYS A 33 -11.84 9.80 28.14
N ASP A 34 -12.09 9.18 27.01
CA ASP A 34 -11.09 8.83 26.02
C ASP A 34 -10.70 10.13 25.29
N ASP A 35 -9.90 10.96 25.95
CA ASP A 35 -9.41 12.24 25.42
C ASP A 35 -8.12 12.03 24.57
N THR A 36 -7.88 10.80 24.11
CA THR A 36 -6.71 10.49 23.28
C THR A 36 -6.79 11.24 21.96
N ASN A 37 -5.80 12.09 21.71
CA ASN A 37 -5.66 12.76 20.43
C ASN A 37 -5.01 11.82 19.40
N TRP A 38 -5.82 11.05 18.71
CA TRP A 38 -5.32 10.11 17.70
C TRP A 38 -4.57 10.79 16.56
N LYS A 39 -4.77 12.08 16.31
CA LYS A 39 -4.01 12.82 15.29
C LYS A 39 -2.50 12.86 15.59
N THR A 40 -2.12 12.82 16.87
CA THR A 40 -0.72 12.91 17.33
C THR A 40 -0.23 11.63 17.99
N ALA A 41 -1.04 10.58 18.03
CA ALA A 41 -0.67 9.30 18.60
C ALA A 41 0.41 8.62 17.73
N THR A 42 1.50 8.18 18.38
CA THR A 42 2.65 7.53 17.72
C THR A 42 2.64 6.01 17.84
N SER A 43 1.75 5.44 18.65
CA SER A 43 1.44 4.00 18.73
C SER A 43 0.12 3.80 19.46
N ALA A 44 -0.51 2.64 19.28
CA ALA A 44 -1.70 2.28 20.04
C ALA A 44 -1.36 2.11 21.54
N GLU A 45 -0.24 1.47 21.87
CA GLU A 45 0.17 1.21 23.25
C GLU A 45 0.34 2.50 24.07
N ALA A 46 1.04 3.49 23.51
CA ALA A 46 1.26 4.78 24.18
C ALA A 46 -0.01 5.64 24.27
N SER A 47 -1.07 5.28 23.56
CA SER A 47 -2.27 6.12 23.34
C SER A 47 -3.58 5.47 23.83
N GLY A 48 -3.50 4.58 24.81
CA GLY A 48 -4.68 3.95 25.41
C GLY A 48 -4.96 2.51 25.01
N GLY A 49 -4.13 1.96 24.11
CA GLY A 49 -4.18 0.56 23.69
C GLY A 49 -5.05 0.32 22.44
N MET A 50 -5.01 -0.92 21.95
CA MET A 50 -5.72 -1.32 20.73
C MET A 50 -7.24 -1.16 20.84
N ASP A 51 -7.83 -1.49 21.99
CA ASP A 51 -9.29 -1.36 22.19
C ASP A 51 -9.76 0.10 22.10
N ALA A 52 -8.96 1.05 22.63
CA ALA A 52 -9.24 2.47 22.51
C ALA A 52 -9.12 2.95 21.05
N LEU A 53 -8.11 2.47 20.32
CA LEU A 53 -7.94 2.76 18.89
C LEU A 53 -9.13 2.26 18.07
N VAL A 54 -9.53 0.99 18.25
CA VAL A 54 -10.68 0.40 17.55
C VAL A 54 -11.94 1.20 17.82
N LYS A 55 -12.23 1.52 19.08
CA LYS A 55 -13.40 2.30 19.46
C LYS A 55 -13.41 3.70 18.84
N ALA A 56 -12.25 4.38 18.81
CA ALA A 56 -12.12 5.70 18.22
C ALA A 56 -12.31 5.64 16.69
N ALA A 57 -11.69 4.68 16.02
CA ALA A 57 -11.83 4.46 14.58
C ALA A 57 -13.27 4.12 14.17
N GLN A 58 -13.97 3.30 14.98
CA GLN A 58 -15.41 3.01 14.79
C GLN A 58 -16.28 4.26 14.99
N ALA A 59 -15.91 5.16 15.89
CA ALA A 59 -16.59 6.42 16.08
C ALA A 59 -16.38 7.39 14.89
N GLU A 60 -15.24 7.34 14.21
CA GLU A 60 -14.99 8.04 12.93
C GLU A 60 -15.80 7.39 11.79
N GLY A 61 -16.01 6.07 11.84
CA GLY A 61 -16.93 5.29 11.01
C GLY A 61 -16.53 5.08 9.57
N GLN A 62 -15.40 5.67 9.13
CA GLN A 62 -14.90 5.54 7.76
C GLN A 62 -13.38 5.73 7.67
N LEU A 63 -12.83 5.23 6.56
CA LEU A 63 -11.45 5.40 6.14
C LEU A 63 -11.43 5.80 4.66
N ASN A 64 -10.64 6.76 4.28
CA ASN A 64 -10.42 7.13 2.89
C ASN A 64 -9.07 6.59 2.41
N VAL A 65 -9.11 5.69 1.45
CA VAL A 65 -7.93 5.18 0.74
C VAL A 65 -7.92 5.67 -0.70
N ILE A 66 -6.76 5.67 -1.34
CA ILE A 66 -6.59 6.10 -2.73
C ILE A 66 -5.59 5.17 -3.43
N ALA A 67 -5.73 5.03 -4.75
CA ALA A 67 -4.82 4.27 -5.60
C ALA A 67 -4.62 2.80 -5.19
N LEU A 68 -5.64 2.16 -4.60
CA LEU A 68 -5.64 0.75 -4.21
C LEU A 68 -6.58 -0.06 -5.12
N PRO A 69 -6.13 -0.54 -6.30
CA PRO A 69 -6.96 -1.35 -7.18
C PRO A 69 -7.28 -2.69 -6.51
N PRO A 70 -8.52 -3.20 -6.57
CA PRO A 70 -8.90 -4.45 -5.92
C PRO A 70 -8.06 -5.67 -6.33
N SER A 71 -7.59 -5.72 -7.59
CA SER A 71 -6.76 -6.81 -8.13
C SER A 71 -5.27 -6.63 -7.88
N TRP A 72 -4.84 -5.47 -7.35
CA TRP A 72 -3.45 -5.22 -7.03
C TRP A 72 -3.13 -5.79 -5.66
N ALA A 73 -2.16 -6.71 -5.59
CA ALA A 73 -1.69 -7.32 -4.34
C ALA A 73 -2.83 -7.71 -3.35
N ASN A 74 -3.99 -8.11 -3.88
CA ASN A 74 -5.18 -8.48 -3.09
C ASN A 74 -5.86 -7.34 -2.30
N TYR A 75 -5.63 -6.07 -2.64
CA TYR A 75 -6.25 -4.97 -1.90
C TYR A 75 -7.77 -5.08 -1.76
N GLY A 76 -8.47 -5.67 -2.74
CA GLY A 76 -9.90 -5.96 -2.61
C GLY A 76 -10.22 -6.78 -1.37
N LYS A 77 -9.52 -7.91 -1.15
CA LYS A 77 -9.74 -8.76 0.03
C LYS A 77 -9.24 -8.10 1.33
N ILE A 78 -8.17 -7.30 1.25
CA ILE A 78 -7.63 -6.56 2.40
C ILE A 78 -8.65 -5.52 2.87
N ILE A 79 -9.22 -4.73 1.95
CA ILE A 79 -10.26 -3.74 2.24
C ILE A 79 -11.52 -4.42 2.81
N ASP A 80 -11.96 -5.52 2.20
CA ASP A 80 -13.12 -6.28 2.67
C ASP A 80 -12.87 -6.87 4.07
N GLY A 81 -11.65 -7.40 4.31
CA GLY A 81 -11.24 -7.93 5.61
C GLY A 81 -11.24 -6.86 6.71
N PHE A 82 -10.67 -5.69 6.42
CA PHE A 82 -10.70 -4.54 7.34
C PHE A 82 -12.12 -4.11 7.67
N THR A 83 -12.95 -3.91 6.64
CA THR A 83 -14.36 -3.52 6.81
C THR A 83 -15.12 -4.55 7.63
N LYS A 84 -14.97 -5.84 7.32
CA LYS A 84 -15.65 -6.92 8.04
C LYS A 84 -15.21 -7.03 9.51
N LYS A 85 -13.91 -6.82 9.77
CA LYS A 85 -13.33 -6.99 11.10
C LYS A 85 -13.70 -5.86 12.04
N TYR A 86 -13.74 -4.63 11.54
CA TYR A 86 -13.86 -3.43 12.36
C TYR A 86 -15.18 -2.68 12.18
N ASP A 87 -16.04 -3.08 11.23
CA ASP A 87 -17.29 -2.39 10.89
C ASP A 87 -17.06 -0.90 10.52
N ILE A 88 -15.99 -0.64 9.76
CA ILE A 88 -15.59 0.69 9.27
C ILE A 88 -15.71 0.69 7.75
N LYS A 89 -16.41 1.69 7.21
CA LYS A 89 -16.54 1.85 5.76
C LYS A 89 -15.24 2.33 5.16
N VAL A 90 -14.74 1.65 4.12
CA VAL A 90 -13.59 2.13 3.33
C VAL A 90 -14.09 2.81 2.07
N ASN A 91 -13.72 4.08 1.88
CA ASN A 91 -13.96 4.84 0.66
C ASN A 91 -12.69 4.77 -0.20
N SER A 92 -12.75 4.03 -1.31
CA SER A 92 -11.62 3.89 -2.23
C SER A 92 -11.77 4.89 -3.38
N ALA A 93 -10.86 5.85 -3.47
CA ALA A 93 -10.82 6.86 -4.53
C ALA A 93 -9.76 6.50 -5.58
N ASN A 94 -10.00 6.86 -6.85
CA ASN A 94 -9.06 6.71 -7.97
C ASN A 94 -8.22 5.41 -7.89
N PRO A 95 -8.82 4.21 -7.92
CA PRO A 95 -8.11 2.97 -7.65
C PRO A 95 -6.95 2.68 -8.61
N ASN A 96 -6.97 3.24 -9.83
CA ASN A 96 -5.89 3.10 -10.81
C ASN A 96 -4.95 4.32 -10.82
N GLY A 97 -4.97 5.15 -9.78
CA GLY A 97 -4.08 6.29 -9.62
C GLY A 97 -2.63 5.87 -9.40
N SER A 98 -1.73 6.82 -9.64
CA SER A 98 -0.30 6.69 -9.33
C SER A 98 0.03 7.26 -7.95
N SER A 99 1.22 6.98 -7.44
CA SER A 99 1.71 7.61 -6.20
C SER A 99 1.72 9.14 -6.28
N ALA A 100 1.95 9.71 -7.47
CA ALA A 100 1.85 11.16 -7.69
C ALA A 100 0.40 11.67 -7.56
N ASP A 101 -0.60 10.88 -7.99
CA ASP A 101 -2.02 11.23 -7.82
C ASP A 101 -2.42 11.20 -6.34
N GLU A 102 -1.87 10.28 -5.54
CA GLU A 102 -2.07 10.22 -4.09
C GLU A 102 -1.59 11.51 -3.41
N VAL A 103 -0.36 11.93 -3.72
CA VAL A 103 0.23 13.17 -3.21
C VAL A 103 -0.56 14.40 -3.67
N ALA A 104 -0.98 14.43 -4.94
CA ALA A 104 -1.81 15.52 -5.47
C ALA A 104 -3.17 15.60 -4.75
N ALA A 105 -3.78 14.45 -4.43
CA ALA A 105 -5.03 14.38 -3.68
C ALA A 105 -4.85 14.91 -2.24
N VAL A 106 -3.80 14.49 -1.53
CA VAL A 106 -3.48 15.00 -0.18
C VAL A 106 -3.33 16.52 -0.19
N LYS A 107 -2.58 17.07 -1.14
CA LYS A 107 -2.33 18.51 -1.25
C LYS A 107 -3.60 19.31 -1.61
N SER A 108 -4.36 18.83 -2.60
CA SER A 108 -5.54 19.54 -3.11
C SER A 108 -6.78 19.43 -2.22
N GLN A 109 -6.91 18.35 -1.46
CA GLN A 109 -8.04 18.09 -0.58
C GLN A 109 -7.74 18.38 0.90
N LYS A 110 -6.60 19.03 1.20
CA LYS A 110 -6.23 19.36 2.57
C LYS A 110 -7.37 20.05 3.33
N GLY A 111 -7.72 19.49 4.50
CA GLY A 111 -8.79 19.98 5.37
C GLY A 111 -10.21 19.58 4.93
N GLN A 112 -10.35 18.80 3.87
CA GLN A 112 -11.63 18.23 3.44
C GLN A 112 -11.83 16.85 4.07
N SER A 113 -13.08 16.48 4.32
CA SER A 113 -13.42 15.14 4.85
C SER A 113 -13.21 14.00 3.85
N THR A 114 -12.94 14.32 2.58
CA THR A 114 -12.65 13.38 1.51
C THR A 114 -11.18 13.17 1.24
N ALA A 115 -10.30 13.94 1.93
CA ALA A 115 -8.86 13.78 1.77
C ALA A 115 -8.42 12.34 2.10
N PRO A 116 -7.42 11.78 1.42
CA PRO A 116 -6.87 10.48 1.77
C PRO A 116 -6.36 10.45 3.22
N ASP A 117 -6.71 9.40 3.95
CA ASP A 117 -6.21 9.15 5.30
C ASP A 117 -4.85 8.46 5.28
N VAL A 118 -4.68 7.53 4.35
CA VAL A 118 -3.49 6.69 4.19
C VAL A 118 -3.04 6.67 2.74
N LEU A 119 -1.77 6.38 2.53
CA LEU A 119 -1.09 6.37 1.25
C LEU A 119 -0.30 5.07 1.09
N ASP A 120 -0.16 4.60 -0.15
CA ASP A 120 0.66 3.45 -0.55
C ASP A 120 1.66 3.88 -1.63
N LEU A 121 2.76 4.48 -1.18
CA LEU A 121 3.68 5.21 -2.05
C LEU A 121 4.83 4.35 -2.55
N GLY A 122 5.11 4.45 -3.84
CA GLY A 122 6.38 4.04 -4.40
C GLY A 122 7.52 4.95 -3.93
N ASN A 123 8.73 4.37 -3.83
CA ASN A 123 9.83 4.98 -3.10
C ASN A 123 10.25 6.37 -3.61
N ALA A 124 10.28 6.58 -4.94
CA ALA A 124 10.66 7.88 -5.52
C ALA A 124 9.73 9.02 -5.05
N VAL A 125 8.42 8.77 -5.05
CA VAL A 125 7.42 9.77 -4.64
C VAL A 125 7.41 9.93 -3.12
N LEU A 126 7.61 8.85 -2.38
CA LEU A 126 7.72 8.86 -0.92
C LEU A 126 8.82 9.82 -0.45
N GLN A 127 10.03 9.68 -0.97
CA GLN A 127 11.20 10.46 -0.54
C GLN A 127 11.05 11.97 -0.77
N GLU A 128 10.30 12.36 -1.79
CA GLU A 128 10.05 13.77 -2.10
C GLU A 128 8.91 14.40 -1.28
N ASN A 129 8.16 13.59 -0.50
CA ASN A 129 6.93 14.02 0.16
C ASN A 129 6.82 13.61 1.64
N LEU A 130 7.95 13.36 2.30
CA LEU A 130 7.98 12.96 3.73
C LEU A 130 7.31 13.99 4.66
N ASP A 131 7.31 15.26 4.27
CA ASP A 131 6.67 16.34 5.02
C ASP A 131 5.13 16.27 5.08
N LEU A 132 4.51 15.39 4.28
CA LEU A 132 3.07 15.13 4.30
C LEU A 132 2.66 14.04 5.31
N LEU A 133 3.61 13.32 5.87
CA LEU A 133 3.39 12.11 6.66
C LEU A 133 3.42 12.39 8.16
N THR A 134 2.91 11.46 8.95
CA THR A 134 2.99 11.48 10.42
C THR A 134 3.44 10.12 10.94
N ASP A 135 4.17 10.17 12.06
CA ASP A 135 4.78 9.00 12.67
C ASP A 135 3.73 8.10 13.33
N TYR A 136 3.86 6.80 13.10
CA TYR A 136 3.10 5.78 13.82
C TYR A 136 3.79 4.42 13.77
N LYS A 137 4.04 3.83 14.95
CA LYS A 137 4.61 2.48 15.10
C LYS A 137 3.52 1.49 15.44
N VAL A 138 3.35 0.50 14.56
CA VAL A 138 2.38 -0.59 14.74
C VAL A 138 2.77 -1.53 15.88
N ALA A 139 1.83 -2.29 16.42
CA ALA A 139 2.07 -3.19 17.56
C ALA A 139 3.15 -4.25 17.30
N ASN A 140 3.27 -4.74 16.05
CA ASN A 140 4.29 -5.70 15.63
C ASN A 140 5.50 -5.02 14.95
N TRP A 141 5.86 -3.83 15.40
CA TRP A 141 6.97 -3.03 14.85
C TRP A 141 8.29 -3.80 14.73
N SER A 142 8.57 -4.70 15.71
CA SER A 142 9.76 -5.54 15.72
C SER A 142 9.81 -6.59 14.62
N ASP A 143 8.66 -6.97 14.06
CA ASP A 143 8.56 -8.00 13.02
C ASP A 143 8.92 -7.44 11.63
N ILE A 144 8.96 -6.11 11.50
CA ILE A 144 9.36 -5.43 10.28
C ILE A 144 10.88 -5.21 10.34
N PRO A 145 11.68 -5.67 9.36
CA PRO A 145 13.11 -5.42 9.30
C PRO A 145 13.44 -3.92 9.35
N ASP A 146 14.56 -3.55 9.99
CA ASP A 146 14.95 -2.13 10.13
C ASP A 146 15.21 -1.44 8.78
N THR A 147 15.56 -2.20 7.76
CA THR A 147 15.73 -1.70 6.39
C THR A 147 14.41 -1.42 5.67
N LEU A 148 13.29 -1.88 6.23
CA LEU A 148 11.96 -1.80 5.63
C LEU A 148 11.02 -0.85 6.38
N LYS A 149 11.56 0.04 7.22
CA LYS A 149 10.78 1.02 7.99
C LYS A 149 11.59 2.26 8.28
N GLU A 150 10.93 3.39 8.40
CA GLU A 150 11.55 4.61 8.92
C GLU A 150 11.53 4.57 10.45
N GLN A 151 12.64 4.95 11.10
CA GLN A 151 12.87 4.70 12.53
C GLN A 151 11.83 5.34 13.46
N ASP A 152 11.29 6.48 13.11
CA ASP A 152 10.27 7.18 13.89
C ASP A 152 8.85 6.77 13.52
N GLY A 153 8.67 6.04 12.40
CA GLY A 153 7.41 5.47 11.99
C GLY A 153 6.65 6.28 10.94
N ALA A 154 7.33 7.19 10.23
CA ALA A 154 6.70 7.98 9.17
C ALA A 154 6.17 7.09 8.02
N TRP A 155 6.81 5.96 7.78
CA TRP A 155 6.37 4.95 6.82
C TRP A 155 6.89 3.55 7.17
N THR A 156 6.21 2.53 6.66
CA THR A 156 6.66 1.13 6.66
C THR A 156 6.49 0.53 5.28
N ARG A 157 7.45 -0.27 4.83
CA ARG A 157 7.26 -1.13 3.65
C ARG A 157 6.20 -2.19 3.96
N ASP A 158 5.36 -2.50 3.01
CA ASP A 158 4.29 -3.48 3.22
C ASP A 158 4.50 -4.77 2.43
N TYR A 159 4.81 -4.70 1.14
CA TYR A 159 5.08 -5.87 0.31
C TYR A 159 6.02 -5.51 -0.85
N THR A 160 6.65 -6.55 -1.43
CA THR A 160 7.43 -6.45 -2.66
C THR A 160 6.96 -7.47 -3.70
N GLY A 161 7.33 -7.24 -4.93
CA GLY A 161 7.26 -8.20 -6.03
C GLY A 161 8.50 -8.09 -6.91
N LEU A 162 8.65 -9.00 -7.85
CA LEU A 162 9.69 -8.92 -8.87
C LEU A 162 9.11 -8.31 -10.15
N MET A 163 9.88 -7.47 -10.82
CA MET A 163 9.51 -7.03 -12.16
C MET A 163 9.48 -8.22 -13.10
N SER A 164 8.46 -8.26 -13.96
CA SER A 164 8.21 -9.39 -14.83
C SER A 164 7.61 -8.94 -16.17
N ILE A 165 7.62 -9.85 -17.14
CA ILE A 165 6.94 -9.71 -18.42
C ILE A 165 5.69 -10.59 -18.39
N GLY A 166 4.51 -9.96 -18.43
CA GLY A 166 3.26 -10.65 -18.71
C GLY A 166 3.01 -10.64 -20.21
N TYR A 167 2.55 -11.76 -20.78
CA TYR A 167 2.21 -11.84 -22.18
C TYR A 167 1.05 -12.77 -22.46
N ASP A 168 0.29 -12.45 -23.49
CA ASP A 168 -0.80 -13.29 -24.04
C ASP A 168 -0.21 -14.33 -25.00
N SER A 169 -0.15 -15.60 -24.57
CA SER A 169 0.42 -16.70 -25.38
C SER A 169 -0.40 -17.07 -26.60
N SER A 170 -1.62 -16.54 -26.75
CA SER A 170 -2.38 -16.64 -27.99
C SER A 170 -1.94 -15.65 -29.08
N LYS A 171 -1.19 -14.60 -28.69
CA LYS A 171 -0.72 -13.51 -29.57
C LYS A 171 0.80 -13.43 -29.69
N ILE A 172 1.51 -14.08 -28.78
CA ILE A 172 2.98 -14.17 -28.73
C ILE A 172 3.35 -15.64 -28.77
N THR A 173 4.00 -16.03 -29.84
CA THR A 173 4.35 -17.45 -30.10
C THR A 173 5.61 -17.84 -29.35
N ASP A 174 6.64 -16.99 -29.43
CA ASP A 174 7.91 -17.22 -28.75
C ASP A 174 7.92 -16.47 -27.43
N ALA A 175 7.88 -17.22 -26.31
CA ALA A 175 7.88 -16.63 -24.97
C ALA A 175 9.13 -15.75 -24.77
N PRO A 176 8.96 -14.49 -24.34
CA PRO A 176 10.12 -13.63 -24.05
C PRO A 176 10.87 -14.19 -22.83
N LYS A 177 12.20 -14.16 -22.86
CA LYS A 177 13.07 -14.56 -21.75
C LYS A 177 13.56 -13.36 -20.95
N ASP A 178 13.76 -12.26 -21.66
CA ASP A 178 14.24 -10.99 -21.11
C ASP A 178 13.66 -9.82 -21.92
N LEU A 179 14.00 -8.60 -21.51
CA LEU A 179 13.50 -7.40 -22.20
C LEU A 179 14.10 -7.23 -23.60
N THR A 180 15.28 -7.83 -23.90
CA THR A 180 15.90 -7.67 -25.23
C THR A 180 15.09 -8.38 -26.30
N ASP A 181 14.41 -9.46 -25.98
CA ASP A 181 13.51 -10.17 -26.90
C ASP A 181 12.38 -9.25 -27.38
N LEU A 182 11.91 -8.33 -26.52
CA LEU A 182 10.80 -7.41 -26.84
C LEU A 182 11.15 -6.40 -27.96
N LEU A 183 12.42 -6.29 -28.35
CA LEU A 183 12.84 -5.52 -29.52
C LEU A 183 12.54 -6.23 -30.85
N GLY A 184 12.18 -7.51 -30.81
CA GLY A 184 11.84 -8.31 -31.98
C GLY A 184 10.58 -7.82 -32.70
N SER A 185 10.49 -8.11 -34.00
CA SER A 185 9.36 -7.66 -34.85
C SER A 185 8.00 -8.26 -34.46
N GLU A 186 7.99 -9.38 -33.74
CA GLU A 186 6.78 -10.00 -33.20
C GLU A 186 6.03 -9.10 -32.22
N TYR A 187 6.76 -8.23 -31.50
CA TYR A 187 6.22 -7.35 -30.47
C TYR A 187 5.71 -6.00 -30.98
N LYS A 188 5.63 -5.82 -32.32
CA LYS A 188 5.21 -4.56 -32.93
C LYS A 188 3.84 -4.09 -32.41
N GLY A 189 3.82 -2.91 -31.76
CA GLY A 189 2.61 -2.30 -31.19
C GLY A 189 2.00 -3.05 -30.01
N LYS A 190 2.79 -3.86 -29.27
CA LYS A 190 2.26 -4.77 -28.26
C LYS A 190 2.75 -4.51 -26.83
N VAL A 191 3.88 -3.79 -26.64
CA VAL A 191 4.52 -3.66 -25.33
C VAL A 191 4.06 -2.43 -24.61
N SER A 192 3.55 -2.59 -23.41
CA SER A 192 3.09 -1.52 -22.51
C SER A 192 3.81 -1.55 -21.16
N ILE A 193 3.86 -0.39 -20.52
CA ILE A 193 4.22 -0.23 -19.10
C ILE A 193 3.11 0.51 -18.37
N ALA A 194 3.06 0.41 -17.05
CA ALA A 194 1.98 0.96 -16.24
C ALA A 194 2.16 2.45 -15.93
N GLY A 195 2.04 3.29 -16.93
CA GLY A 195 2.03 4.75 -16.81
C GLY A 195 3.33 5.44 -17.19
N ASP A 196 3.45 6.69 -16.78
CA ASP A 196 4.65 7.51 -16.97
C ASP A 196 5.66 7.21 -15.86
N PRO A 197 6.91 6.82 -16.18
CA PRO A 197 7.93 6.51 -15.17
C PRO A 197 8.38 7.71 -14.32
N THR A 198 8.01 8.94 -14.70
CA THR A 198 8.23 10.12 -13.85
C THR A 198 7.14 10.29 -12.78
N GLN A 199 6.05 9.51 -12.85
CA GLN A 199 4.87 9.64 -12.00
C GLN A 199 4.49 8.33 -11.27
N ALA A 200 4.81 7.18 -11.88
CA ALA A 200 4.39 5.87 -11.42
C ALA A 200 5.61 4.98 -11.11
N ASN A 201 5.72 4.49 -9.87
CA ASN A 201 6.80 3.63 -9.43
C ASN A 201 6.93 2.36 -10.28
N GLN A 202 5.80 1.73 -10.64
CA GLN A 202 5.81 0.52 -11.47
C GLN A 202 6.42 0.79 -12.86
N ALA A 203 6.09 1.92 -13.48
CA ALA A 203 6.67 2.31 -14.77
C ALA A 203 8.16 2.66 -14.65
N ALA A 204 8.56 3.37 -13.59
CA ALA A 204 9.97 3.63 -13.28
C ALA A 204 10.75 2.33 -13.11
N SER A 205 10.17 1.36 -12.40
CA SER A 205 10.79 0.05 -12.17
C SER A 205 10.99 -0.76 -13.46
N ALA A 206 10.11 -0.60 -14.46
CA ALA A 206 10.35 -1.18 -15.78
C ALA A 206 11.58 -0.58 -16.47
N VAL A 207 11.82 0.73 -16.28
CA VAL A 207 13.04 1.39 -16.80
C VAL A 207 14.28 0.95 -16.02
N TYR A 208 14.17 0.76 -14.70
CA TYR A 208 15.27 0.24 -13.87
C TYR A 208 15.67 -1.18 -14.30
N LEU A 209 14.69 -2.08 -14.46
CA LEU A 209 14.94 -3.42 -14.96
C LEU A 209 15.64 -3.37 -16.34
N ALA A 210 15.12 -2.53 -17.25
CA ALA A 210 15.71 -2.35 -18.57
C ALA A 210 17.16 -1.85 -18.50
N ALA A 211 17.49 -1.01 -17.54
CA ALA A 211 18.89 -0.56 -17.33
C ALA A 211 19.77 -1.74 -16.92
N LEU A 212 19.36 -2.52 -15.92
CA LEU A 212 20.12 -3.67 -15.42
C LEU A 212 20.39 -4.70 -16.55
N GLU A 213 19.38 -5.01 -17.36
CA GLU A 213 19.49 -5.99 -18.44
C GLU A 213 20.26 -5.48 -19.68
N ASN A 214 20.41 -4.17 -19.85
CA ASN A 214 21.09 -3.58 -21.02
C ASN A 214 22.45 -2.98 -20.71
N GLY A 215 23.13 -3.45 -19.66
CA GLY A 215 24.48 -3.04 -19.28
C GLY A 215 24.56 -1.67 -18.61
N GLY A 216 23.49 -1.22 -18.01
CA GLY A 216 23.44 -0.16 -17.01
C GLY A 216 23.67 -0.72 -15.60
N SER A 217 23.33 0.08 -14.59
CA SER A 217 23.45 -0.33 -13.18
C SER A 217 22.37 0.34 -12.33
N ALA A 218 22.32 -0.04 -11.05
CA ALA A 218 21.48 0.65 -10.06
C ALA A 218 21.85 2.14 -9.90
N ASP A 219 23.10 2.53 -10.20
CA ASP A 219 23.58 3.92 -10.10
C ASP A 219 23.39 4.73 -11.40
N ASP A 220 23.13 4.07 -12.53
CA ASP A 220 22.89 4.74 -13.82
C ASP A 220 21.85 4.00 -14.67
N ILE A 221 20.66 4.54 -14.69
CA ILE A 221 19.52 4.00 -15.45
C ILE A 221 19.45 4.51 -16.91
N THR A 222 20.43 5.28 -17.37
CA THR A 222 20.41 5.86 -18.73
C THR A 222 20.19 4.80 -19.80
N LYS A 223 20.79 3.62 -19.64
CA LYS A 223 20.62 2.49 -20.56
C LYS A 223 19.18 1.97 -20.62
N GLY A 224 18.42 2.08 -19.52
CA GLY A 224 17.00 1.75 -19.49
C GLY A 224 16.16 2.73 -20.31
N VAL A 225 16.43 4.04 -20.19
CA VAL A 225 15.78 5.06 -21.02
C VAL A 225 16.11 4.84 -22.50
N ASP A 226 17.39 4.56 -22.83
CA ASP A 226 17.85 4.24 -24.19
C ASP A 226 17.13 3.00 -24.75
N TYR A 227 16.91 1.97 -23.91
CA TYR A 227 16.18 0.76 -24.30
C TYR A 227 14.74 1.10 -24.72
N PHE A 228 14.00 1.88 -23.92
CA PHE A 228 12.64 2.30 -24.28
C PHE A 228 12.61 3.17 -25.55
N GLY A 229 13.64 3.99 -25.77
CA GLY A 229 13.85 4.71 -27.04
C GLY A 229 13.96 3.76 -28.23
N LYS A 230 14.73 2.67 -28.10
CA LYS A 230 14.85 1.62 -29.14
C LYS A 230 13.52 0.88 -29.34
N LEU A 231 12.83 0.53 -28.24
CA LEU A 231 11.53 -0.15 -28.28
C LEU A 231 10.50 0.69 -29.04
N LYS A 232 10.48 2.00 -28.82
CA LYS A 232 9.65 2.95 -29.55
C LYS A 232 10.05 3.05 -31.02
N GLN A 233 11.35 3.16 -31.34
CA GLN A 233 11.87 3.23 -32.72
C GLN A 233 11.52 1.97 -33.52
N ALA A 234 11.54 0.79 -32.89
CA ALA A 234 11.09 -0.46 -33.47
C ALA A 234 9.57 -0.47 -33.72
N GLY A 235 8.85 0.46 -33.13
CA GLY A 235 7.37 0.51 -33.18
C GLY A 235 6.70 -0.53 -32.29
N ASN A 236 7.43 -1.08 -31.30
CA ASN A 236 6.93 -2.13 -30.41
C ASN A 236 6.21 -1.58 -29.18
N PHE A 237 6.62 -0.38 -28.74
CA PHE A 237 5.97 0.30 -27.60
C PHE A 237 4.59 0.86 -27.98
N GLN A 238 3.60 0.65 -27.11
CA GLN A 238 2.28 1.27 -27.20
C GLN A 238 2.00 2.06 -25.92
N ASN A 239 1.39 3.25 -26.07
CA ASN A 239 1.05 4.12 -24.95
C ASN A 239 -0.41 3.86 -24.50
N VAL A 240 -0.67 2.62 -24.06
CA VAL A 240 -1.94 2.21 -23.46
C VAL A 240 -1.66 1.79 -22.01
N LEU A 241 -2.38 2.40 -21.07
CA LEU A 241 -2.26 2.03 -19.65
C LEU A 241 -2.78 0.60 -19.45
N PRO A 242 -1.92 -0.35 -19.06
CA PRO A 242 -2.37 -1.71 -18.80
C PRO A 242 -3.21 -1.75 -17.52
N THR A 243 -4.33 -2.44 -17.63
CA THR A 243 -5.26 -2.76 -16.55
C THR A 243 -5.71 -4.20 -16.71
N GLN A 244 -6.33 -4.78 -15.69
CA GLN A 244 -6.94 -6.12 -15.82
C GLN A 244 -7.89 -6.20 -17.02
N ALA A 245 -8.66 -5.14 -17.29
CA ALA A 245 -9.60 -5.11 -18.41
C ALA A 245 -8.90 -5.08 -19.77
N THR A 246 -7.82 -4.28 -19.93
CA THR A 246 -7.08 -4.20 -21.21
C THR A 246 -6.28 -5.49 -21.49
N VAL A 247 -5.80 -6.17 -20.44
CA VAL A 247 -5.19 -7.51 -20.54
C VAL A 247 -6.24 -8.56 -20.91
N ALA A 248 -7.39 -8.57 -20.25
CA ALA A 248 -8.47 -9.51 -20.52
C ALA A 248 -9.04 -9.35 -21.94
N SER A 249 -9.14 -8.12 -22.46
CA SER A 249 -9.57 -7.84 -23.84
C SER A 249 -8.48 -8.10 -24.89
N GLY A 250 -7.22 -8.26 -24.43
CA GLY A 250 -6.05 -8.40 -25.30
C GLY A 250 -5.64 -7.10 -25.98
N GLU A 251 -6.03 -5.94 -25.47
CA GLU A 251 -5.58 -4.62 -25.91
C GLU A 251 -4.12 -4.37 -25.52
N THR A 252 -3.72 -4.85 -24.33
CA THR A 252 -2.33 -4.81 -23.86
C THR A 252 -1.74 -6.23 -23.77
N PRO A 253 -1.32 -6.81 -24.90
CA PRO A 253 -0.94 -8.23 -24.96
C PRO A 253 0.44 -8.54 -24.37
N VAL A 254 1.28 -7.53 -24.10
CA VAL A 254 2.57 -7.66 -23.41
C VAL A 254 2.72 -6.50 -22.43
N VAL A 255 2.96 -6.82 -21.16
CA VAL A 255 3.06 -5.81 -20.10
C VAL A 255 4.30 -6.07 -19.23
N ILE A 256 5.15 -5.06 -19.08
CA ILE A 256 6.25 -5.09 -18.12
C ILE A 256 5.74 -4.49 -16.82
N GLN A 257 5.58 -5.33 -15.79
CA GLN A 257 5.04 -4.93 -14.48
C GLN A 257 5.40 -5.93 -13.38
N TRP A 258 4.94 -5.66 -12.15
CA TRP A 258 5.13 -6.55 -11.01
C TRP A 258 4.54 -7.94 -11.24
N SER A 259 5.24 -8.97 -10.78
CA SER A 259 4.87 -10.37 -10.94
C SER A 259 3.48 -10.67 -10.36
N TYR A 260 3.15 -10.13 -9.20
CA TYR A 260 1.84 -10.32 -8.58
C TYR A 260 0.69 -9.75 -9.43
N ASN A 261 0.89 -8.63 -10.13
CA ASN A 261 -0.12 -8.09 -11.03
C ASN A 261 -0.27 -8.96 -12.28
N ASN A 262 0.84 -9.41 -12.85
CA ASN A 262 0.79 -10.34 -13.98
C ASN A 262 0.10 -11.66 -13.59
N LEU A 263 0.34 -12.17 -12.39
CA LEU A 263 -0.36 -13.36 -11.88
C LEU A 263 -1.85 -13.08 -11.65
N ALA A 264 -2.19 -11.94 -11.03
CA ALA A 264 -3.58 -11.58 -10.73
C ALA A 264 -4.45 -11.33 -11.98
N TRP A 265 -3.85 -10.87 -13.09
CA TRP A 265 -4.59 -10.59 -14.34
C TRP A 265 -4.65 -11.78 -15.30
N GLY A 266 -3.98 -12.86 -14.95
CA GLY A 266 -3.94 -14.10 -15.68
C GLY A 266 -5.10 -15.06 -15.35
N PRO A 267 -4.90 -16.37 -15.52
CA PRO A 267 -5.93 -17.39 -15.31
C PRO A 267 -6.53 -17.39 -13.90
N ALA A 268 -5.78 -16.94 -12.89
CA ALA A 268 -6.25 -16.84 -11.51
C ALA A 268 -7.43 -15.87 -11.31
N ALA A 269 -7.59 -14.89 -12.19
CA ALA A 269 -8.73 -13.96 -12.18
C ALA A 269 -10.03 -14.56 -12.76
N GLY A 270 -10.02 -15.81 -13.22
CA GLY A 270 -11.18 -16.46 -13.82
C GLY A 270 -11.72 -15.71 -15.03
N ALA A 271 -13.02 -15.42 -15.04
CA ALA A 271 -13.67 -14.73 -16.16
C ALA A 271 -13.23 -13.25 -16.34
N SER A 272 -12.60 -12.65 -15.31
CA SER A 272 -12.11 -11.28 -15.35
C SER A 272 -10.66 -11.15 -15.85
N GLY A 273 -9.96 -12.28 -16.01
CA GLY A 273 -8.58 -12.33 -16.45
C GLY A 273 -8.41 -12.85 -17.87
N ASN A 274 -7.17 -12.87 -18.32
CA ASN A 274 -6.80 -13.50 -19.59
C ASN A 274 -6.34 -14.95 -19.36
N LYS A 275 -7.10 -15.91 -19.86
CA LYS A 275 -6.80 -17.36 -19.70
C LYS A 275 -5.48 -17.81 -20.34
N ASP A 276 -5.04 -17.11 -21.37
CA ASP A 276 -3.82 -17.39 -22.13
C ASP A 276 -2.62 -16.56 -21.64
N TRP A 277 -2.79 -15.79 -20.56
CA TRP A 277 -1.76 -14.95 -19.96
C TRP A 277 -0.69 -15.78 -19.28
N LYS A 278 0.55 -15.46 -19.53
CA LYS A 278 1.73 -16.05 -18.92
C LYS A 278 2.57 -14.95 -18.27
N THR A 279 3.34 -15.32 -17.25
CA THR A 279 4.24 -14.44 -16.54
C THR A 279 5.64 -15.03 -16.56
N VAL A 280 6.62 -14.20 -16.91
CA VAL A 280 8.06 -14.55 -16.89
C VAL A 280 8.79 -13.49 -16.07
N VAL A 281 9.52 -13.91 -15.05
CA VAL A 281 10.56 -13.08 -14.44
C VAL A 281 11.79 -13.24 -15.33
N PRO A 282 12.36 -12.12 -15.85
CA PRO A 282 13.50 -12.21 -16.77
C PRO A 282 14.69 -12.97 -16.20
N GLU A 283 15.36 -13.72 -17.07
CA GLU A 283 16.62 -14.37 -16.73
C GLU A 283 17.71 -13.30 -16.54
N GLY A 284 18.46 -13.34 -15.45
CA GLY A 284 19.53 -12.38 -15.16
C GLY A 284 19.34 -11.66 -13.82
N GLN A 285 19.48 -10.34 -13.80
CA GLN A 285 19.27 -9.56 -12.58
C GLN A 285 17.77 -9.28 -12.36
N ALA A 286 17.16 -9.95 -11.40
CA ALA A 286 15.81 -9.63 -10.96
C ALA A 286 15.80 -8.26 -10.25
N LEU A 287 14.75 -7.48 -10.45
CA LEU A 287 14.51 -6.23 -9.74
C LEU A 287 13.28 -6.39 -8.85
N GLY A 288 13.43 -6.09 -7.57
CA GLY A 288 12.34 -5.95 -6.60
C GLY A 288 12.21 -4.51 -6.11
N SER A 289 11.04 -4.16 -5.62
CA SER A 289 10.82 -2.90 -4.91
C SER A 289 9.61 -3.03 -4.02
N TYR A 290 9.67 -2.40 -2.85
CA TYR A 290 8.56 -2.29 -1.93
C TYR A 290 7.72 -1.04 -2.21
N TYR A 291 6.44 -1.15 -1.91
CA TYR A 291 5.57 -0.01 -1.63
C TYR A 291 5.64 0.32 -0.14
N SER A 292 5.16 1.50 0.22
CA SER A 292 5.26 2.00 1.58
C SER A 292 3.93 2.57 2.05
N GLN A 293 3.41 1.98 3.10
CA GLN A 293 2.27 2.50 3.83
C GLN A 293 2.66 3.69 4.68
N ALA A 294 1.87 4.74 4.62
CA ALA A 294 2.05 5.96 5.39
C ALA A 294 0.72 6.58 5.77
N ILE A 295 0.71 7.38 6.83
CA ILE A 295 -0.46 8.14 7.27
C ILE A 295 -0.30 9.59 6.84
N ASN A 296 -1.31 10.15 6.16
CA ASN A 296 -1.40 11.58 5.92
C ASN A 296 -1.48 12.33 7.26
N LYS A 297 -0.55 13.25 7.53
CA LYS A 297 -0.52 14.04 8.78
C LYS A 297 -1.78 14.87 9.04
N ASP A 298 -2.50 15.20 7.95
CA ASP A 298 -3.76 15.94 7.99
C ASP A 298 -4.98 15.02 7.73
N ALA A 299 -4.83 13.70 7.98
CA ALA A 299 -5.88 12.70 7.82
C ALA A 299 -7.19 13.14 8.49
N PRO A 300 -8.33 13.15 7.78
CA PRO A 300 -9.62 13.46 8.38
C PRO A 300 -10.12 12.41 9.38
N HIS A 301 -9.64 11.15 9.27
CA HIS A 301 -10.00 10.03 10.15
C HIS A 301 -8.74 9.43 10.79
N PRO A 302 -8.10 10.15 11.74
CA PRO A 302 -6.77 9.79 12.23
C PRO A 302 -6.71 8.49 13.03
N ALA A 303 -7.79 8.07 13.69
CA ALA A 303 -7.85 6.77 14.38
C ALA A 303 -8.04 5.64 13.36
N ALA A 304 -8.91 5.79 12.38
CA ALA A 304 -9.10 4.79 11.32
C ALA A 304 -7.83 4.61 10.47
N ALA A 305 -7.08 5.69 10.20
CA ALA A 305 -5.79 5.62 9.52
C ALA A 305 -4.77 4.77 10.30
N ARG A 306 -4.67 4.94 11.62
CA ARG A 306 -3.77 4.15 12.48
C ARG A 306 -4.22 2.70 12.60
N LEU A 307 -5.51 2.47 12.71
CA LEU A 307 -6.06 1.12 12.74
C LEU A 307 -5.83 0.38 11.41
N TRP A 308 -5.84 1.10 10.29
CA TRP A 308 -5.45 0.54 9.00
C TRP A 308 -3.98 0.10 8.98
N GLN A 309 -3.05 0.88 9.53
CA GLN A 309 -1.65 0.49 9.63
C GLN A 309 -1.47 -0.78 10.49
N GLU A 310 -2.17 -0.87 11.63
CA GLU A 310 -2.18 -2.07 12.47
C GLU A 310 -2.72 -3.30 11.72
N TYR A 311 -3.77 -3.11 10.93
CA TYR A 311 -4.35 -4.19 10.14
C TYR A 311 -3.44 -4.64 8.99
N ILE A 312 -2.90 -3.69 8.21
CA ILE A 312 -1.97 -3.99 7.10
C ILE A 312 -0.73 -4.75 7.61
N ALA A 313 -0.17 -4.37 8.75
CA ALA A 313 0.97 -5.05 9.34
C ALA A 313 0.61 -6.39 10.02
N SER A 314 -0.68 -6.73 10.19
CA SER A 314 -1.09 -7.95 10.85
C SER A 314 -0.77 -9.20 10.01
N PRO A 315 -0.54 -10.36 10.65
CA PRO A 315 -0.35 -11.63 9.93
C PRO A 315 -1.48 -11.97 8.96
N GLU A 316 -2.72 -11.53 9.26
CA GLU A 316 -3.89 -11.71 8.41
C GLU A 316 -3.71 -10.98 7.06
N ALA A 317 -3.44 -9.69 7.08
CA ALA A 317 -3.29 -8.88 5.86
C ALA A 317 -1.99 -9.22 5.12
N GLN A 318 -0.91 -9.49 5.82
CA GLN A 318 0.37 -9.88 5.23
C GLN A 318 0.27 -11.22 4.46
N ASN A 319 -0.50 -12.19 4.97
CA ASN A 319 -0.80 -13.41 4.21
C ASN A 319 -1.75 -13.16 3.02
N LEU A 320 -2.63 -12.16 3.07
CA LEU A 320 -3.44 -11.79 1.91
C LEU A 320 -2.58 -11.24 0.75
N TYR A 321 -1.52 -10.48 1.05
CA TYR A 321 -0.52 -10.10 0.05
C TYR A 321 0.16 -11.33 -0.55
N LEU A 322 0.60 -12.27 0.30
CA LEU A 322 1.27 -13.48 -0.14
C LEU A 322 0.38 -14.34 -1.05
N GLN A 323 -0.91 -14.47 -0.73
CA GLN A 323 -1.90 -15.15 -1.57
C GLN A 323 -2.07 -14.52 -2.97
N ALA A 324 -1.67 -13.28 -3.15
CA ALA A 324 -1.62 -12.63 -4.45
C ALA A 324 -0.26 -12.77 -5.16
N GLY A 325 0.72 -13.45 -4.53
CA GLY A 325 2.09 -13.54 -5.03
C GLY A 325 2.93 -12.29 -4.77
N ALA A 326 2.48 -11.42 -3.85
CA ALA A 326 3.25 -10.30 -3.33
C ALA A 326 3.89 -10.69 -2.00
N PHE A 327 5.20 -10.51 -1.88
CA PHE A 327 5.94 -10.95 -0.71
C PHE A 327 5.87 -9.90 0.40
N PRO A 328 5.27 -10.22 1.56
CA PRO A 328 5.08 -9.25 2.64
C PRO A 328 6.40 -8.87 3.30
N SER A 329 6.48 -7.64 3.82
CA SER A 329 7.67 -7.14 4.53
C SER A 329 7.98 -7.91 5.82
N THR A 330 6.97 -8.55 6.41
CA THR A 330 7.11 -9.36 7.63
C THR A 330 7.27 -10.86 7.33
N LEU A 331 7.59 -11.25 6.09
CA LEU A 331 7.64 -12.66 5.67
C LEU A 331 8.51 -13.52 6.60
N ALA A 332 9.72 -13.05 6.93
CA ALA A 332 10.62 -13.79 7.82
C ALA A 332 10.02 -14.03 9.21
N ALA A 333 9.35 -13.03 9.79
CA ALA A 333 8.68 -13.16 11.08
C ALA A 333 7.45 -14.07 11.02
N LEU A 334 6.74 -14.09 9.89
CA LEU A 334 5.64 -15.04 9.65
C LEU A 334 6.14 -16.48 9.58
N GLU A 335 7.25 -16.71 8.87
CA GLU A 335 7.89 -18.05 8.81
C GLU A 335 8.37 -18.50 10.19
N GLU A 336 9.11 -17.65 10.91
CA GLU A 336 9.63 -17.94 12.26
C GLU A 336 8.51 -18.24 13.27
N SER A 337 7.41 -17.50 13.22
CA SER A 337 6.27 -17.71 14.11
C SER A 337 5.32 -18.83 13.67
N GLY A 338 5.56 -19.46 12.50
CA GLY A 338 4.68 -20.48 11.92
C GLY A 338 3.30 -19.95 11.49
N LYS A 339 3.19 -18.64 11.23
CA LYS A 339 1.93 -17.99 10.80
C LYS A 339 1.88 -17.70 9.29
N VAL A 340 2.93 -18.08 8.55
CA VAL A 340 2.95 -17.94 7.09
C VAL A 340 1.92 -18.87 6.46
N ASP A 341 1.22 -18.38 5.43
CA ASP A 341 0.42 -19.22 4.53
C ASP A 341 1.37 -19.97 3.59
N GLN A 342 1.75 -21.21 4.00
CA GLN A 342 2.74 -22.01 3.29
C GLN A 342 2.30 -22.36 1.87
N ASP A 343 1.01 -22.63 1.66
CA ASP A 343 0.48 -22.94 0.33
C ASP A 343 0.61 -21.73 -0.60
N ALA A 344 0.38 -20.54 -0.07
CA ALA A 344 0.56 -19.31 -0.83
C ALA A 344 2.05 -19.01 -1.11
N LEU A 345 2.93 -19.25 -0.16
CA LEU A 345 4.38 -19.09 -0.34
C LEU A 345 4.92 -20.05 -1.40
N ASP A 346 4.51 -21.31 -1.37
CA ASP A 346 4.90 -22.33 -2.35
C ASP A 346 4.36 -21.97 -3.75
N ALA A 347 3.12 -21.48 -3.84
CA ALA A 347 2.51 -21.04 -5.09
C ALA A 347 3.20 -19.81 -5.68
N ALA A 348 3.76 -18.93 -4.83
CA ALA A 348 4.56 -17.77 -5.25
C ALA A 348 6.01 -18.15 -5.66
N GLY A 349 6.41 -19.41 -5.53
CA GLY A 349 7.74 -19.90 -5.86
C GLY A 349 8.77 -19.81 -4.74
N GLY A 350 8.32 -19.59 -3.50
CA GLY A 350 9.16 -19.35 -2.33
C GLY A 350 9.60 -17.88 -2.20
N ALA A 351 10.25 -17.55 -1.09
CA ALA A 351 10.77 -16.21 -0.86
C ALA A 351 11.75 -15.81 -1.96
N PRO A 352 11.66 -14.57 -2.52
CA PRO A 352 12.56 -14.12 -3.56
C PRO A 352 14.00 -14.07 -3.03
N LYS A 353 14.93 -14.55 -3.85
CA LYS A 353 16.37 -14.55 -3.55
C LYS A 353 17.10 -13.77 -4.64
N ASP A 354 18.19 -13.13 -4.25
CA ASP A 354 19.14 -12.54 -5.20
C ASP A 354 18.50 -11.53 -6.19
N TYR A 355 17.68 -10.62 -5.70
CA TYR A 355 17.16 -9.51 -6.49
C TYR A 355 17.84 -8.18 -6.10
N VAL A 356 17.90 -7.27 -7.07
CA VAL A 356 18.36 -5.90 -6.84
C VAL A 356 17.20 -5.09 -6.28
N GLU A 357 17.43 -4.38 -5.19
CA GLU A 357 16.58 -3.29 -4.71
C GLU A 357 17.39 -2.00 -4.75
N LEU A 358 16.79 -0.93 -5.31
CA LEU A 358 17.43 0.37 -5.36
C LEU A 358 17.35 1.03 -3.99
N THR A 359 18.49 1.57 -3.53
CA THR A 359 18.53 2.45 -2.37
C THR A 359 17.79 3.75 -2.65
N ASP A 360 17.36 4.45 -1.58
CA ASP A 360 16.66 5.74 -1.70
C ASP A 360 17.48 6.77 -2.51
N ALA A 361 18.81 6.78 -2.35
CA ALA A 361 19.69 7.65 -3.12
C ALA A 361 19.68 7.31 -4.62
N GLN A 362 19.75 6.02 -4.96
CA GLN A 362 19.68 5.55 -6.36
C GLN A 362 18.33 5.87 -6.99
N VAL A 363 17.22 5.71 -6.25
CA VAL A 363 15.89 6.09 -6.70
C VAL A 363 15.79 7.60 -6.96
N ALA A 364 16.32 8.43 -6.06
CA ALA A 364 16.34 9.89 -6.23
C ALA A 364 17.17 10.33 -7.43
N ASP A 365 18.34 9.70 -7.68
CA ASP A 365 19.17 10.00 -8.84
C ASP A 365 18.52 9.50 -10.14
N ALA A 366 17.89 8.33 -10.12
CA ALA A 366 17.14 7.80 -11.24
C ALA A 366 15.95 8.71 -11.61
N ALA A 367 15.23 9.26 -10.64
CA ALA A 367 14.14 10.21 -10.87
C ALA A 367 14.61 11.47 -11.64
N LYS A 368 15.81 11.97 -11.34
CA LYS A 368 16.43 13.10 -12.09
C LYS A 368 16.70 12.73 -13.56
N VAL A 369 17.21 11.50 -13.79
CA VAL A 369 17.45 10.98 -15.16
C VAL A 369 16.13 10.86 -15.92
N LEU A 370 15.10 10.29 -15.30
CA LEU A 370 13.76 10.16 -15.90
C LEU A 370 13.19 11.52 -16.25
N SER A 371 13.14 12.46 -15.31
CA SER A 371 12.64 13.81 -15.54
C SER A 371 13.37 14.54 -16.67
N ALA A 372 14.69 14.34 -16.79
CA ALA A 372 15.50 15.00 -17.80
C ALA A 372 15.37 14.40 -19.21
N LYS A 373 15.18 13.08 -19.30
CA LYS A 373 15.36 12.35 -20.57
C LYS A 373 14.10 11.67 -21.12
N TRP A 374 13.16 11.26 -20.26
CA TRP A 374 12.04 10.40 -20.67
C TRP A 374 11.18 11.05 -21.75
N SER A 375 10.68 12.25 -21.50
CA SER A 375 9.80 12.95 -22.45
C SER A 375 10.47 13.17 -23.81
N SER A 376 11.74 13.59 -23.84
CA SER A 376 12.48 13.78 -25.10
C SER A 376 12.72 12.45 -25.85
N THR A 377 12.97 11.36 -25.13
CA THR A 377 13.18 10.03 -25.71
C THR A 377 11.88 9.44 -26.26
N MET A 378 10.81 9.57 -25.49
CA MET A 378 9.51 9.01 -25.86
C MET A 378 8.66 9.95 -26.70
N GLY A 379 9.05 11.24 -26.88
CA GLY A 379 8.34 12.21 -27.71
C GLY A 379 6.93 12.49 -27.21
N SER A 380 6.78 12.52 -25.91
CA SER A 380 5.53 12.85 -25.21
C SER A 380 5.54 14.28 -24.70
#